data_948c2f4fccd42139fdaa8b6ab634d50b
#
_entry.id   948c2f4fccd42139fdaa8b6ab634d50b
#
_cell.length_a   1.000
_cell.length_b   1.000
_cell.length_c   1.000
_cell.angle_alpha   90.00
_cell.angle_beta   90.00
_cell.angle_gamma   90.00
#
_symmetry.space_group_name_H-M   'P 1'
#
loop_
_entity.id
_entity.type
_entity.pdbx_description
1 polymer ?
#
loop_
_entity_poly.entity_id
_entity_poly.type
_entity_poly.pdbx_seq_one_letter_code
_entity_poly.pdbx_strand_id
1 'polypeptide(L)'
;ECIIFPEMSFTGVTLNTAKVAEDPKDSRTVQRMKELAKSYNLAIGFGWAASPEGEEKLVTNRFTLLDKEGTVVGEYKKMHPFTYGGESDCYAKGNEIVTVPFLGRKIALFICYDLRFPEIFQIAAREADVLLVIANWPQIRREHWQTLLRARAIETQSYVVGVNCVGMHDGCAYSGDSMAVDSIGNILGMLSGREGILVCDLDDRA
;
A
#
# COMPACT_ATOMS: atom_id res chain seq x y z
N GLU A 1 -4.62 -15.89 6.34
CA GLU A 1 -4.76 -14.54 6.92
C GLU A 1 -3.59 -13.66 6.47
N CYS A 2 -3.85 -12.35 6.31
CA CYS A 2 -2.84 -11.36 5.92
C CYS A 2 -3.06 -10.07 6.71
N ILE A 3 -1.98 -9.44 7.20
CA ILE A 3 -2.00 -8.11 7.77
C ILE A 3 -1.32 -7.13 6.83
N ILE A 4 -1.93 -5.95 6.63
CA ILE A 4 -1.38 -4.91 5.77
C ILE A 4 -1.10 -3.67 6.61
N PHE A 5 0.11 -3.14 6.49
CA PHE A 5 0.56 -1.91 7.12
C PHE A 5 0.52 -0.72 6.13
N PRO A 6 0.47 0.53 6.61
CA PRO A 6 0.48 1.71 5.76
C PRO A 6 1.76 1.86 4.92
N GLU A 7 1.74 2.79 3.96
CA GLU A 7 2.92 3.27 3.22
C GLU A 7 3.99 3.73 4.20
N MET A 8 5.28 3.45 3.89
CA MET A 8 6.41 3.81 4.77
C MET A 8 6.14 3.45 6.23
N SER A 9 5.81 2.19 6.47
CA SER A 9 5.18 1.65 7.69
C SER A 9 5.89 2.03 9.00
N PHE A 10 7.21 2.22 8.97
CA PHE A 10 8.02 2.48 10.17
C PHE A 10 8.60 3.89 10.24
N THR A 11 8.53 4.65 9.16
CA THR A 11 9.20 5.95 9.05
C THR A 11 8.23 7.09 8.77
N GLY A 12 7.03 6.79 8.26
CA GLY A 12 6.18 7.76 7.58
C GLY A 12 6.84 8.27 6.30
N VAL A 13 6.07 8.99 5.47
CA VAL A 13 6.59 9.62 4.25
C VAL A 13 7.44 10.83 4.62
N THR A 14 8.66 10.87 4.08
CA THR A 14 9.59 11.98 4.28
C THR A 14 10.41 12.25 3.00
N LEU A 15 10.76 13.50 2.76
CA LEU A 15 11.69 13.90 1.68
C LEU A 15 13.16 13.70 2.08
N ASN A 16 13.44 13.44 3.36
CA ASN A 16 14.79 13.14 3.84
C ASN A 16 15.13 11.66 3.63
N THR A 17 15.24 11.26 2.38
CA THR A 17 15.45 9.87 1.97
C THR A 17 16.73 9.26 2.54
N ALA A 18 17.76 10.07 2.77
CA ALA A 18 19.04 9.61 3.36
C ALA A 18 18.89 9.01 4.77
N LYS A 19 17.81 9.35 5.49
CA LYS A 19 17.54 8.82 6.83
C LYS A 19 16.75 7.52 6.83
N VAL A 20 16.00 7.25 5.76
CA VAL A 20 14.99 6.18 5.75
C VAL A 20 15.21 5.13 4.68
N ALA A 21 16.03 5.42 3.66
CA ALA A 21 16.30 4.47 2.60
C ALA A 21 17.22 3.35 3.08
N GLU A 22 16.82 2.12 2.82
CA GLU A 22 17.57 0.91 3.17
C GLU A 22 18.06 0.21 1.90
N ASP A 23 19.20 -0.48 1.99
CA ASP A 23 19.71 -1.32 0.90
C ASP A 23 18.72 -2.47 0.64
N PRO A 24 18.19 -2.63 -0.57
CA PRO A 24 17.26 -3.72 -0.89
C PRO A 24 17.81 -5.12 -0.62
N LYS A 25 19.13 -5.29 -0.69
CA LYS A 25 19.79 -6.58 -0.43
C LYS A 25 19.97 -6.88 1.06
N ASP A 26 19.96 -5.84 1.90
CA ASP A 26 20.21 -5.95 3.35
C ASP A 26 19.27 -5.04 4.17
N SER A 27 18.01 -4.93 3.77
CA SER A 27 17.01 -4.12 4.46
C SER A 27 16.64 -4.75 5.82
N ARG A 28 16.85 -3.99 6.89
CA ARG A 28 16.44 -4.37 8.25
C ARG A 28 14.92 -4.48 8.37
N THR A 29 14.21 -3.58 7.71
CA THR A 29 12.74 -3.59 7.66
C THR A 29 12.25 -4.89 7.03
N VAL A 30 12.75 -5.26 5.84
CA VAL A 30 12.34 -6.48 5.15
C VAL A 30 12.70 -7.72 5.96
N GLN A 31 13.91 -7.79 6.53
CA GLN A 31 14.34 -8.91 7.37
C GLN A 31 13.43 -9.07 8.59
N ARG A 32 13.14 -7.95 9.29
CA ARG A 32 12.26 -7.98 10.46
C ARG A 32 10.84 -8.45 10.12
N MET A 33 10.29 -7.99 8.99
CA MET A 33 8.97 -8.43 8.53
C MET A 33 8.94 -9.90 8.15
N LYS A 34 10.00 -10.43 7.54
CA LYS A 34 10.16 -11.87 7.27
C LYS A 34 10.15 -12.71 8.56
N GLU A 35 10.86 -12.25 9.60
CA GLU A 35 10.85 -12.90 10.92
C GLU A 35 9.45 -12.90 11.55
N LEU A 36 8.77 -11.76 11.51
CA LEU A 36 7.42 -11.63 12.05
C LEU A 36 6.42 -12.51 11.30
N ALA A 37 6.46 -12.54 9.97
CA ALA A 37 5.62 -13.40 9.15
C ALA A 37 5.73 -14.87 9.58
N LYS A 38 6.97 -15.36 9.71
CA LYS A 38 7.25 -16.73 10.19
C LYS A 38 6.78 -16.96 11.63
N SER A 39 7.11 -16.03 12.54
CA SER A 39 6.83 -16.20 13.97
C SER A 39 5.34 -16.23 14.27
N TYR A 40 4.54 -15.46 13.54
CA TYR A 40 3.09 -15.39 13.71
C TYR A 40 2.32 -16.27 12.73
N ASN A 41 3.01 -16.96 11.80
CA ASN A 41 2.40 -17.74 10.72
C ASN A 41 1.35 -16.90 9.94
N LEU A 42 1.72 -15.66 9.61
CA LEU A 42 0.85 -14.63 9.06
C LEU A 42 1.50 -13.96 7.86
N ALA A 43 0.77 -13.83 6.77
CA ALA A 43 1.25 -13.04 5.63
C ALA A 43 1.26 -11.54 5.97
N ILE A 44 2.22 -10.79 5.43
CA ILE A 44 2.42 -9.37 5.78
C ILE A 44 2.65 -8.53 4.53
N GLY A 45 1.86 -7.45 4.38
CA GLY A 45 2.11 -6.38 3.41
C GLY A 45 2.57 -5.10 4.12
N PHE A 46 3.61 -4.44 3.61
CA PHE A 46 4.18 -3.24 4.24
C PHE A 46 4.88 -2.32 3.24
N GLY A 47 4.96 -1.04 3.60
CA GLY A 47 5.67 -0.01 2.81
C GLY A 47 7.03 0.34 3.40
N TRP A 48 8.02 0.62 2.55
CA TRP A 48 9.37 1.04 2.93
C TRP A 48 10.08 1.79 1.80
N ALA A 49 11.17 2.48 2.14
CA ALA A 49 12.01 3.20 1.19
C ALA A 49 13.26 2.39 0.87
N ALA A 50 13.50 2.12 -0.40
CA ALA A 50 14.67 1.38 -0.87
C ALA A 50 15.67 2.29 -1.56
N SER A 51 16.94 2.15 -1.20
CA SER A 51 18.07 2.81 -1.86
C SER A 51 18.10 2.46 -3.36
N PRO A 52 18.70 3.32 -4.20
CA PRO A 52 18.79 3.08 -5.62
C PRO A 52 19.45 1.75 -5.97
N GLU A 53 18.95 1.05 -6.98
CA GLU A 53 19.53 -0.18 -7.52
C GLU A 53 19.81 -0.03 -9.01
N GLY A 54 20.89 -0.67 -9.46
CA GLY A 54 21.28 -0.68 -10.87
C GLY A 54 21.53 0.74 -11.41
N GLU A 55 20.72 1.17 -12.38
CA GLU A 55 20.80 2.49 -12.99
C GLU A 55 19.95 3.56 -12.30
N GLU A 56 19.20 3.19 -11.27
CA GLU A 56 18.38 4.12 -10.49
C GLU A 56 19.29 5.18 -9.81
N LYS A 57 18.82 6.43 -9.78
CA LYS A 57 19.53 7.54 -9.12
C LYS A 57 18.84 8.03 -7.86
N LEU A 58 17.57 7.69 -7.73
CA LEU A 58 16.71 8.12 -6.62
C LEU A 58 16.20 6.89 -5.86
N VAL A 59 15.84 7.12 -4.61
CA VAL A 59 15.17 6.15 -3.74
C VAL A 59 13.84 5.71 -4.34
N THR A 60 13.39 4.49 -4.08
CA THR A 60 12.07 4.00 -4.49
C THR A 60 11.16 3.78 -3.28
N ASN A 61 9.91 4.19 -3.41
CA ASN A 61 8.84 3.90 -2.45
C ASN A 61 8.24 2.55 -2.81
N ARG A 62 8.40 1.55 -1.93
CA ARG A 62 8.03 0.15 -2.22
C ARG A 62 6.92 -0.35 -1.31
N PHE A 63 6.07 -1.20 -1.89
CA PHE A 63 5.13 -2.05 -1.20
C PHE A 63 5.55 -3.50 -1.40
N THR A 64 5.95 -4.16 -0.32
CA THR A 64 6.35 -5.58 -0.32
C THR A 64 5.28 -6.42 0.34
N LEU A 65 4.91 -7.53 -0.30
CA LEU A 65 3.99 -8.53 0.21
C LEU A 65 4.74 -9.83 0.48
N LEU A 66 4.64 -10.33 1.71
CA LEU A 66 5.23 -11.60 2.17
C LEU A 66 4.15 -12.64 2.39
N ASP A 67 4.45 -13.89 2.07
CA ASP A 67 3.68 -15.02 2.59
C ASP A 67 4.01 -15.29 4.07
N LYS A 68 3.31 -16.24 4.67
CA LYS A 68 3.52 -16.64 6.07
C LYS A 68 4.85 -17.37 6.31
N GLU A 69 5.50 -17.84 5.27
CA GLU A 69 6.86 -18.41 5.28
C GLU A 69 7.93 -17.32 5.19
N GLY A 70 7.53 -16.03 5.06
CA GLY A 70 8.43 -14.89 4.90
C GLY A 70 9.05 -14.78 3.52
N THR A 71 8.47 -15.43 2.51
CA THR A 71 8.89 -15.29 1.11
C THR A 71 8.25 -14.04 0.51
N VAL A 72 9.00 -13.28 -0.28
CA VAL A 72 8.46 -12.15 -1.04
C VAL A 72 7.63 -12.73 -2.20
N VAL A 73 6.32 -12.48 -2.16
CA VAL A 73 5.38 -12.90 -3.22
C VAL A 73 5.05 -11.79 -4.19
N GLY A 74 5.28 -10.53 -3.79
CA GLY A 74 5.13 -9.37 -4.65
C GLY A 74 5.87 -8.16 -4.09
N GLU A 75 6.45 -7.37 -4.98
CA GLU A 75 7.04 -6.08 -4.65
C GLU A 75 6.70 -5.07 -5.72
N TYR A 76 6.10 -3.97 -5.32
CA TYR A 76 5.64 -2.88 -6.18
C TYR A 76 6.40 -1.60 -5.86
N LYS A 77 6.86 -0.90 -6.90
CA LYS A 77 7.44 0.45 -6.82
C LYS A 77 6.35 1.46 -7.20
N LYS A 78 6.13 2.47 -6.36
CA LYS A 78 5.13 3.52 -6.60
C LYS A 78 5.30 4.15 -7.98
N MET A 79 4.27 4.06 -8.82
CA MET A 79 4.31 4.61 -10.19
C MET A 79 4.10 6.12 -10.21
N HIS A 80 3.33 6.66 -9.27
CA HIS A 80 2.98 8.07 -9.22
C HIS A 80 3.45 8.73 -7.91
N PRO A 81 4.73 9.15 -7.80
CA PRO A 81 5.17 9.99 -6.68
C PRO A 81 4.33 11.26 -6.58
N PHE A 82 4.08 11.72 -5.35
CA PHE A 82 3.27 12.92 -5.08
C PHE A 82 4.07 14.19 -5.41
N THR A 83 4.06 14.60 -6.66
CA THR A 83 4.84 15.71 -7.20
C THR A 83 4.55 17.04 -6.49
N TYR A 84 3.28 17.32 -6.16
CA TYR A 84 2.90 18.52 -5.42
C TYR A 84 3.55 18.61 -4.04
N GLY A 85 3.85 17.47 -3.42
CA GLY A 85 4.57 17.36 -2.14
C GLY A 85 6.08 17.25 -2.29
N GLY A 86 6.64 17.38 -3.49
CA GLY A 86 8.09 17.28 -3.73
C GLY A 86 8.63 15.85 -3.80
N GLU A 87 7.75 14.82 -3.72
CA GLU A 87 8.20 13.42 -3.72
C GLU A 87 8.96 13.06 -5.00
N SER A 88 8.57 13.62 -6.15
CA SER A 88 9.23 13.36 -7.45
C SER A 88 10.69 13.81 -7.52
N ASP A 89 11.14 14.68 -6.61
CA ASP A 89 12.53 15.14 -6.57
C ASP A 89 13.44 14.16 -5.82
N CYS A 90 12.85 13.30 -5.00
CA CYS A 90 13.56 12.40 -4.09
C CYS A 90 13.33 10.92 -4.39
N TYR A 91 12.17 10.58 -4.99
CA TYR A 91 11.77 9.20 -5.25
C TYR A 91 11.60 8.93 -6.76
N ALA A 92 12.21 7.86 -7.22
CA ALA A 92 12.04 7.36 -8.58
C ALA A 92 10.65 6.77 -8.79
N LYS A 93 10.15 6.88 -10.02
CA LYS A 93 8.89 6.26 -10.45
C LYS A 93 9.08 4.77 -10.72
N GLY A 94 8.12 3.96 -10.29
CA GLY A 94 7.93 2.62 -10.81
C GLY A 94 7.37 2.65 -12.24
N ASN A 95 7.45 1.52 -12.93
CA ASN A 95 7.01 1.37 -14.33
C ASN A 95 6.21 0.09 -14.58
N GLU A 96 5.88 -0.66 -13.53
CA GLU A 96 5.17 -1.93 -13.64
C GLU A 96 3.96 -1.97 -12.72
N ILE A 97 2.85 -2.53 -13.23
CA ILE A 97 1.71 -2.94 -12.42
C ILE A 97 2.01 -4.35 -11.92
N VAL A 98 1.98 -4.53 -10.60
CA VAL A 98 2.29 -5.82 -9.97
C VAL A 98 0.99 -6.49 -9.56
N THR A 99 0.71 -7.64 -10.18
CA THR A 99 -0.40 -8.54 -9.84
C THR A 99 0.17 -9.91 -9.47
N VAL A 100 -0.23 -10.43 -8.32
CA VAL A 100 0.29 -11.70 -7.80
C VAL A 100 -0.84 -12.65 -7.38
N PRO A 101 -0.68 -13.98 -7.59
CA PRO A 101 -1.56 -14.97 -6.97
C PRO A 101 -1.25 -15.02 -5.47
N PHE A 102 -2.27 -14.87 -4.64
CA PHE A 102 -2.08 -14.81 -3.20
C PHE A 102 -3.35 -15.19 -2.45
N LEU A 103 -3.26 -16.15 -1.51
CA LEU A 103 -4.37 -16.65 -0.68
C LEU A 103 -5.61 -17.05 -1.50
N GLY A 104 -5.40 -17.68 -2.66
CA GLY A 104 -6.49 -18.16 -3.52
C GLY A 104 -7.12 -17.09 -4.43
N ARG A 105 -6.60 -15.86 -4.41
CA ARG A 105 -7.03 -14.73 -5.25
C ARG A 105 -5.87 -14.14 -6.04
N LYS A 106 -6.15 -13.29 -7.00
CA LYS A 106 -5.16 -12.42 -7.64
C LYS A 106 -5.25 -11.02 -7.01
N ILE A 107 -4.12 -10.50 -6.55
CA ILE A 107 -4.01 -9.24 -5.82
C ILE A 107 -3.11 -8.28 -6.56
N ALA A 108 -3.54 -7.04 -6.75
CA ALA A 108 -2.71 -5.96 -7.27
C ALA A 108 -2.29 -4.99 -6.16
N LEU A 109 -1.07 -4.46 -6.24
CA LEU A 109 -0.43 -3.61 -5.24
C LEU A 109 -0.34 -2.17 -5.73
N PHE A 110 -0.73 -1.20 -4.87
CA PHE A 110 -0.67 0.23 -5.16
C PHE A 110 -0.24 1.03 -3.93
N ILE A 111 0.29 2.25 -4.16
CA ILE A 111 0.74 3.13 -3.09
C ILE A 111 0.12 4.52 -3.24
N CYS A 112 -0.71 4.92 -2.26
CA CYS A 112 -1.11 6.29 -1.96
C CYS A 112 -1.60 7.10 -3.17
N TYR A 113 -0.76 7.96 -3.75
CA TYR A 113 -1.11 8.87 -4.84
C TYR A 113 -1.54 8.14 -6.12
N ASP A 114 -1.12 6.88 -6.29
CA ASP A 114 -1.60 6.00 -7.37
C ASP A 114 -3.12 5.94 -7.43
N LEU A 115 -3.79 6.05 -6.27
CA LEU A 115 -5.26 6.03 -6.17
C LEU A 115 -5.96 7.11 -7.03
N ARG A 116 -5.26 8.17 -7.44
CA ARG A 116 -5.81 9.21 -8.31
C ARG A 116 -5.81 8.87 -9.79
N PHE A 117 -5.15 7.78 -10.18
CA PHE A 117 -4.94 7.38 -11.56
C PHE A 117 -5.75 6.11 -11.88
N PRO A 118 -7.02 6.23 -12.34
CA PRO A 118 -7.91 5.09 -12.57
C PRO A 118 -7.36 4.09 -13.58
N GLU A 119 -6.56 4.54 -14.52
CA GLU A 119 -6.06 3.74 -15.63
C GLU A 119 -5.27 2.51 -15.15
N ILE A 120 -4.41 2.69 -14.14
CA ILE A 120 -3.59 1.58 -13.61
C ILE A 120 -4.45 0.55 -12.85
N PHE A 121 -5.53 1.00 -12.20
CA PHE A 121 -6.49 0.14 -11.52
C PHE A 121 -7.32 -0.67 -12.53
N GLN A 122 -7.78 -0.02 -13.60
CA GLN A 122 -8.53 -0.68 -14.68
C GLN A 122 -7.69 -1.72 -15.41
N ILE A 123 -6.39 -1.46 -15.60
CA ILE A 123 -5.47 -2.43 -16.20
C ILE A 123 -5.26 -3.62 -15.25
N ALA A 124 -4.97 -3.37 -13.97
CA ALA A 124 -4.75 -4.40 -12.96
C ALA A 124 -5.98 -5.31 -12.77
N ALA A 125 -7.18 -4.72 -12.74
CA ALA A 125 -8.44 -5.44 -12.52
C ALA A 125 -8.84 -6.39 -13.65
N ARG A 126 -8.14 -6.38 -14.79
CA ARG A 126 -8.30 -7.43 -15.83
C ARG A 126 -7.86 -8.80 -15.32
N GLU A 127 -7.03 -8.83 -14.29
CA GLU A 127 -6.47 -10.04 -13.73
C GLU A 127 -6.66 -10.14 -12.21
N ALA A 128 -6.79 -9.00 -11.50
CA ALA A 128 -6.83 -8.96 -10.04
C ALA A 128 -8.26 -8.86 -9.51
N ASP A 129 -8.56 -9.67 -8.50
CA ASP A 129 -9.83 -9.68 -7.76
C ASP A 129 -9.81 -8.69 -6.58
N VAL A 130 -8.60 -8.37 -6.08
CA VAL A 130 -8.37 -7.50 -4.91
C VAL A 130 -7.30 -6.46 -5.24
N LEU A 131 -7.60 -5.20 -4.97
CA LEU A 131 -6.70 -4.07 -5.16
C LEU A 131 -6.29 -3.52 -3.80
N LEU A 132 -5.02 -3.69 -3.42
CA LEU A 132 -4.48 -3.22 -2.14
C LEU A 132 -3.82 -1.86 -2.32
N VAL A 133 -4.20 -0.88 -1.50
CA VAL A 133 -3.64 0.47 -1.51
C VAL A 133 -3.12 0.81 -0.13
N ILE A 134 -1.82 0.96 0.03
CA ILE A 134 -1.21 1.48 1.26
C ILE A 134 -0.92 2.97 1.14
N ALA A 135 -1.09 3.75 2.20
CA ALA A 135 -0.98 5.21 2.10
C ALA A 135 -0.51 5.91 3.38
N ASN A 136 0.04 7.12 3.17
CA ASN A 136 0.09 8.23 4.12
C ASN A 136 -0.77 9.37 3.53
N TRP A 137 -2.09 9.21 3.57
CA TRP A 137 -3.04 10.13 2.95
C TRP A 137 -3.50 11.19 3.95
N PRO A 138 -3.21 12.48 3.71
CA PRO A 138 -3.49 13.55 4.67
C PRO A 138 -4.98 13.72 4.99
N GLN A 139 -5.29 14.02 6.26
CA GLN A 139 -6.65 14.23 6.75
C GLN A 139 -7.41 15.33 5.98
N ILE A 140 -6.73 16.38 5.55
CA ILE A 140 -7.34 17.46 4.75
C ILE A 140 -7.94 16.97 3.42
N ARG A 141 -7.57 15.79 2.98
CA ARG A 141 -8.07 15.14 1.75
C ARG A 141 -8.79 13.82 2.03
N ARG A 142 -9.29 13.62 3.26
CA ARG A 142 -9.96 12.37 3.65
C ARG A 142 -11.15 12.00 2.75
N GLU A 143 -11.93 13.00 2.32
CA GLU A 143 -13.07 12.77 1.40
C GLU A 143 -12.60 12.20 0.04
N HIS A 144 -11.46 12.68 -0.46
CA HIS A 144 -10.87 12.12 -1.68
C HIS A 144 -10.47 10.65 -1.49
N TRP A 145 -9.85 10.31 -0.33
CA TRP A 145 -9.45 8.95 0.01
C TRP A 145 -10.65 8.00 0.00
N GLN A 146 -11.66 8.32 0.77
CA GLN A 146 -12.86 7.48 0.89
C GLN A 146 -13.62 7.36 -0.43
N THR A 147 -13.81 8.48 -1.14
CA THR A 147 -14.51 8.50 -2.42
C THR A 147 -13.76 7.69 -3.48
N LEU A 148 -12.43 7.87 -3.59
CA LEU A 148 -11.65 7.20 -4.62
C LEU A 148 -11.54 5.68 -4.37
N LEU A 149 -11.38 5.22 -3.14
CA LEU A 149 -11.39 3.79 -2.85
C LEU A 149 -12.70 3.13 -3.30
N ARG A 150 -13.84 3.74 -2.98
CA ARG A 150 -15.14 3.26 -3.43
C ARG A 150 -15.31 3.34 -4.94
N ALA A 151 -14.86 4.43 -5.56
CA ALA A 151 -14.90 4.57 -7.01
C ALA A 151 -14.10 3.47 -7.71
N ARG A 152 -12.88 3.19 -7.23
CA ARG A 152 -12.05 2.09 -7.76
C ARG A 152 -12.77 0.75 -7.66
N ALA A 153 -13.38 0.45 -6.52
CA ALA A 153 -14.13 -0.80 -6.33
C ALA A 153 -15.28 -0.94 -7.33
N ILE A 154 -16.09 0.12 -7.49
CA ILE A 154 -17.27 0.13 -8.37
C ILE A 154 -16.86 0.01 -9.85
N GLU A 155 -15.87 0.81 -10.30
CA GLU A 155 -15.49 0.86 -11.72
C GLU A 155 -14.73 -0.39 -12.18
N THR A 156 -14.00 -1.05 -11.26
CA THR A 156 -13.22 -2.26 -11.56
C THR A 156 -13.95 -3.56 -11.20
N GLN A 157 -15.06 -3.47 -10.49
CA GLN A 157 -15.81 -4.62 -9.97
C GLN A 157 -14.92 -5.57 -9.13
N SER A 158 -13.98 -4.99 -8.37
CA SER A 158 -13.01 -5.70 -7.54
C SER A 158 -13.12 -5.25 -6.09
N TYR A 159 -12.66 -6.08 -5.16
CA TYR A 159 -12.44 -5.63 -3.78
C TYR A 159 -11.34 -4.57 -3.74
N VAL A 160 -11.54 -3.53 -2.95
CA VAL A 160 -10.50 -2.53 -2.68
C VAL A 160 -10.24 -2.44 -1.19
N VAL A 161 -8.99 -2.66 -0.79
CA VAL A 161 -8.54 -2.51 0.60
C VAL A 161 -7.57 -1.35 0.66
N GLY A 162 -7.98 -0.27 1.32
CA GLY A 162 -7.14 0.90 1.57
C GLY A 162 -6.65 0.93 3.01
N VAL A 163 -5.32 1.00 3.21
CA VAL A 163 -4.71 1.07 4.54
C VAL A 163 -3.94 2.37 4.66
N ASN A 164 -4.37 3.24 5.57
CA ASN A 164 -3.81 4.57 5.77
C ASN A 164 -3.31 4.74 7.22
N CYS A 165 -2.27 5.55 7.42
CA CYS A 165 -1.77 5.90 8.73
C CYS A 165 -2.74 6.86 9.47
N VAL A 166 -2.56 6.96 10.79
CA VAL A 166 -3.32 7.85 11.68
C VAL A 166 -2.37 8.62 12.61
N GLY A 167 -2.77 9.81 13.04
CA GLY A 167 -1.99 10.64 13.96
C GLY A 167 -1.35 11.85 13.30
N MET A 168 -0.21 12.28 13.82
CA MET A 168 0.55 13.45 13.34
C MET A 168 1.96 13.01 12.93
N HIS A 169 2.39 13.40 11.74
CA HIS A 169 3.74 13.17 11.25
C HIS A 169 4.19 14.35 10.38
N ASP A 170 5.40 14.89 10.65
CA ASP A 170 5.97 16.06 9.94
C ASP A 170 5.00 17.23 9.75
N GLY A 171 4.21 17.54 10.80
CA GLY A 171 3.23 18.63 10.79
C GLY A 171 1.96 18.34 9.99
N CYS A 172 1.81 17.14 9.47
CA CYS A 172 0.63 16.69 8.73
C CYS A 172 -0.23 15.77 9.60
N ALA A 173 -1.54 16.03 9.63
CA ALA A 173 -2.52 15.17 10.31
C ALA A 173 -3.03 14.09 9.35
N TYR A 174 -3.20 12.88 9.88
CA TYR A 174 -3.73 11.71 9.19
C TYR A 174 -4.91 11.14 9.95
N SER A 175 -6.01 10.87 9.25
CA SER A 175 -7.26 10.41 9.85
C SER A 175 -7.44 8.90 9.89
N GLY A 176 -6.49 8.13 9.38
CA GLY A 176 -6.71 6.72 9.15
C GLY A 176 -7.73 6.54 8.02
N ASP A 177 -8.97 6.27 8.37
CA ASP A 177 -10.03 5.92 7.41
C ASP A 177 -9.62 4.71 6.55
N SER A 178 -8.83 3.79 7.14
CA SER A 178 -8.54 2.50 6.51
C SER A 178 -9.85 1.76 6.31
N MET A 179 -10.08 1.21 5.11
CA MET A 179 -11.35 0.56 4.80
C MET A 179 -11.18 -0.58 3.81
N ALA A 180 -12.13 -1.54 3.89
CA ALA A 180 -12.35 -2.54 2.87
C ALA A 180 -13.70 -2.25 2.17
N VAL A 181 -13.69 -2.34 0.86
CA VAL A 181 -14.85 -2.05 0.00
C VAL A 181 -15.07 -3.24 -0.93
N ASP A 182 -16.31 -3.67 -1.07
CA ASP A 182 -16.69 -4.74 -2.02
C ASP A 182 -16.80 -4.23 -3.46
N SER A 183 -16.97 -5.15 -4.41
CA SER A 183 -17.04 -4.87 -5.86
C SER A 183 -18.22 -3.97 -6.30
N ILE A 184 -19.21 -3.76 -5.44
CA ILE A 184 -20.36 -2.88 -5.70
C ILE A 184 -20.31 -1.58 -4.89
N GLY A 185 -19.19 -1.33 -4.16
CA GLY A 185 -18.94 -0.10 -3.44
C GLY A 185 -19.47 -0.04 -2.00
N ASN A 186 -19.90 -1.16 -1.41
CA ASN A 186 -20.27 -1.22 -0.01
C ASN A 186 -19.02 -1.24 0.85
N ILE A 187 -19.03 -0.48 1.95
CA ILE A 187 -17.95 -0.49 2.94
C ILE A 187 -18.16 -1.70 3.86
N LEU A 188 -17.27 -2.69 3.77
CA LEU A 188 -17.27 -3.88 4.62
C LEU A 188 -16.80 -3.58 6.03
N GLY A 189 -15.93 -2.58 6.17
CA GLY A 189 -15.44 -2.10 7.45
C GLY A 189 -14.56 -0.86 7.26
N MET A 190 -14.52 -0.01 8.29
CA MET A 190 -13.69 1.19 8.31
C MET A 190 -13.15 1.45 9.71
N LEU A 191 -11.87 1.83 9.80
CA LEU A 191 -11.21 2.27 11.03
C LEU A 191 -10.75 3.71 10.86
N SER A 192 -11.34 4.62 11.64
CA SER A 192 -11.15 6.07 11.52
C SER A 192 -10.69 6.69 12.83
N GLY A 193 -9.75 7.65 12.76
CA GLY A 193 -9.35 8.55 13.84
C GLY A 193 -8.61 7.89 15.01
N ARG A 194 -8.24 6.64 14.93
CA ARG A 194 -7.53 5.89 15.99
C ARG A 194 -6.65 4.80 15.44
N GLU A 195 -5.64 4.43 16.18
CA GLU A 195 -4.85 3.22 15.95
C GLU A 195 -5.68 1.96 16.22
N GLY A 196 -5.40 0.90 15.48
CA GLY A 196 -6.07 -0.39 15.65
C GLY A 196 -5.93 -1.31 14.47
N ILE A 197 -6.60 -2.44 14.54
CA ILE A 197 -6.67 -3.45 13.50
C ILE A 197 -8.12 -3.50 13.00
N LEU A 198 -8.32 -3.35 11.70
CA LEU A 198 -9.57 -3.61 11.01
C LEU A 198 -9.51 -5.03 10.44
N VAL A 199 -10.42 -5.89 10.86
CA VAL A 199 -10.54 -7.24 10.32
C VAL A 199 -11.75 -7.30 9.39
N CYS A 200 -11.53 -7.76 8.16
CA CYS A 200 -12.58 -7.97 7.18
C CYS A 200 -12.35 -9.30 6.45
N ASP A 201 -13.43 -10.03 6.23
CA ASP A 201 -13.43 -11.18 5.35
C ASP A 201 -13.83 -10.74 3.94
N LEU A 202 -13.05 -11.18 2.95
CA LEU A 202 -13.37 -10.98 1.54
C LEU A 202 -14.09 -12.26 1.07
N ASP A 203 -15.40 -12.22 1.05
CA ASP A 203 -16.26 -13.38 0.71
C ASP A 203 -16.21 -13.69 -0.79
N ASP A 204 -16.42 -14.97 -1.18
CA ASP A 204 -16.46 -15.40 -2.59
C ASP A 204 -17.78 -15.05 -3.29
N ARG A 205 -18.69 -14.34 -2.61
CA ARG A 205 -20.07 -14.05 -3.05
C ARG A 205 -20.28 -12.64 -3.58
N ALA A 206 -19.23 -11.90 -3.94
CA ALA A 206 -19.40 -10.58 -4.56
C ALA A 206 -19.20 -10.64 -6.08
#